data_5b895f58422afc80a6704d3e5e6b0ce0
#
_entry.id   5b895f58422afc80a6704d3e5e6b0ce0
#
_cell.length_a   1.000
_cell.length_b   1.000
_cell.length_c   1.000
_cell.angle_alpha   90.00
_cell.angle_beta   90.00
_cell.angle_gamma   90.00
#
_symmetry.space_group_name_H-M   'P 1'
#
loop_
_entity.id
_entity.type
_entity.pdbx_description
1 polymer ?
#
loop_
_entity_poly.entity_id
_entity_poly.type
_entity_poly.pdbx_seq_one_letter_code
_entity_poly.pdbx_strand_id
1 'polypeptide(L)'
;MKDYGIYEKVKLNGIVPGRLIRHTRADSAIIKSHWHPELEINTVFEGSSRFFINGRIEDVTPSHVVVINSREVHSSIPFFPQGGICVTGVTIQISYDFLKKVIPDYDNCYFILNNMAERKIQLLLEEMNKKCKTQDAAYMNIYAIKQICEIVYILATECCMKREKFEATSSESFQRFEHVLNYVHENYSSNLKTSEVAERFFFSKEYFCRLFKKNTGMTFNQYVTQCRVIHAEQLLKDTNTRISEIAQEVGFSDEGSFIAQFK
;
A
#
# COMPACT_ATOMS: atom_id res chain seq x y z
N MET A 1 -14.40 -13.68 -7.15
CA MET A 1 -12.95 -13.51 -7.33
C MET A 1 -12.43 -12.76 -6.13
N LYS A 2 -11.49 -13.29 -5.35
CA LYS A 2 -10.97 -12.66 -4.13
C LYS A 2 -9.58 -12.13 -4.44
N ASP A 3 -9.41 -10.86 -4.23
CA ASP A 3 -8.24 -10.09 -4.58
C ASP A 3 -7.26 -9.89 -3.42
N TYR A 4 -6.00 -9.79 -3.70
CA TYR A 4 -4.91 -10.11 -2.80
C TYR A 4 -3.80 -9.07 -2.87
N GLY A 5 -3.09 -8.81 -1.78
CA GLY A 5 -2.04 -7.78 -1.65
C GLY A 5 -0.94 -7.93 -2.70
N ILE A 6 -0.97 -7.01 -3.63
CA ILE A 6 -0.14 -6.97 -4.83
C ILE A 6 0.99 -5.97 -4.62
N TYR A 7 2.24 -6.32 -5.04
CA TYR A 7 3.22 -5.26 -5.27
C TYR A 7 2.72 -4.37 -6.40
N GLU A 8 2.41 -3.12 -6.10
CA GLU A 8 2.09 -2.13 -7.11
C GLU A 8 3.38 -1.42 -7.55
N LYS A 9 3.75 -1.55 -8.83
CA LYS A 9 4.79 -0.70 -9.42
C LYS A 9 4.23 0.70 -9.67
N VAL A 10 4.45 1.59 -8.72
CA VAL A 10 4.04 2.99 -8.84
C VAL A 10 4.83 3.66 -9.97
N LYS A 11 4.13 4.08 -11.03
CA LYS A 11 4.76 4.83 -12.13
C LYS A 11 4.77 6.32 -11.78
N LEU A 12 5.96 6.86 -11.57
CA LEU A 12 6.19 8.29 -11.37
C LEU A 12 6.74 8.91 -12.66
N ASN A 13 6.30 10.10 -13.00
CA ASN A 13 6.69 10.79 -14.26
C ASN A 13 8.08 11.44 -14.22
N GLY A 14 8.94 11.10 -13.28
CA GLY A 14 10.36 11.48 -13.20
C GLY A 14 10.65 12.92 -12.75
N ILE A 15 9.86 13.91 -13.13
CA ILE A 15 10.06 15.32 -12.76
C ILE A 15 9.49 15.62 -11.37
N VAL A 16 8.26 15.15 -11.11
CA VAL A 16 7.59 15.32 -9.81
C VAL A 16 7.90 14.09 -8.94
N PRO A 17 8.36 14.27 -7.69
CA PRO A 17 8.73 13.16 -6.82
C PRO A 17 7.50 12.42 -6.21
N GLY A 18 6.37 12.41 -6.90
CA GLY A 18 5.15 11.74 -6.50
C GLY A 18 4.07 11.84 -7.54
N ARG A 19 2.92 11.22 -7.28
CA ARG A 19 1.72 11.32 -8.09
C ARG A 19 0.50 11.61 -7.23
N LEU A 20 -0.45 12.37 -7.76
CA LEU A 20 -1.78 12.57 -7.18
C LEU A 20 -2.79 11.76 -7.97
N ILE A 21 -3.51 10.89 -7.29
CA ILE A 21 -4.62 10.10 -7.85
C ILE A 21 -5.91 10.70 -7.30
N ARG A 22 -6.83 11.07 -8.18
CA ARG A 22 -8.13 11.60 -7.81
C ARG A 22 -9.17 10.49 -7.91
N HIS A 23 -9.85 10.23 -6.83
CA HIS A 23 -10.98 9.31 -6.79
C HIS A 23 -12.25 10.08 -7.08
N THR A 24 -12.92 9.68 -8.16
CA THR A 24 -14.19 10.26 -8.60
C THR A 24 -15.33 9.30 -8.28
N ARG A 25 -16.56 9.79 -8.40
CA ARG A 25 -17.77 8.97 -8.18
C ARG A 25 -17.80 7.67 -9.00
N ALA A 26 -17.21 7.67 -10.18
CA ALA A 26 -17.13 6.48 -11.03
C ALA A 26 -16.10 5.45 -10.56
N ASP A 27 -15.10 5.88 -9.76
CA ASP A 27 -13.95 5.07 -9.36
C ASP A 27 -14.06 4.53 -7.93
N SER A 28 -15.27 4.52 -7.33
CA SER A 28 -15.51 4.01 -5.97
C SER A 28 -15.31 2.49 -5.88
N ALA A 29 -14.16 2.04 -6.34
CA ALA A 29 -13.81 0.63 -6.37
C ALA A 29 -13.14 0.19 -5.06
N ILE A 30 -13.31 -1.09 -4.74
CA ILE A 30 -12.51 -1.77 -3.74
C ILE A 30 -11.05 -1.74 -4.20
N ILE A 31 -10.17 -1.11 -3.43
CA ILE A 31 -8.74 -1.19 -3.62
C ILE A 31 -8.26 -2.48 -2.97
N LYS A 32 -7.73 -3.34 -3.80
CA LYS A 32 -7.24 -4.66 -3.39
C LYS A 32 -6.04 -4.54 -2.48
N SER A 33 -5.80 -5.54 -1.65
CA SER A 33 -4.63 -5.59 -0.79
C SER A 33 -3.34 -5.59 -1.63
N HIS A 34 -2.49 -4.61 -1.43
CA HIS A 34 -1.24 -4.41 -2.15
C HIS A 34 -0.21 -3.72 -1.25
N TRP A 35 1.01 -3.60 -1.73
CA TRP A 35 2.08 -2.85 -1.09
C TRP A 35 3.01 -2.25 -2.14
N HIS A 36 3.67 -1.18 -1.77
CA HIS A 36 4.70 -0.51 -2.58
C HIS A 36 5.68 0.23 -1.66
N PRO A 37 6.89 0.57 -2.14
CA PRO A 37 7.88 1.30 -1.35
C PRO A 37 7.53 2.77 -1.13
N GLU A 38 6.67 3.37 -1.95
CA GLU A 38 6.26 4.76 -1.83
C GLU A 38 5.51 5.01 -0.51
N LEU A 39 5.64 6.22 0.03
CA LEU A 39 4.77 6.71 1.08
C LEU A 39 3.42 7.10 0.46
N GLU A 40 2.32 6.65 1.05
CA GLU A 40 0.99 6.98 0.56
C GLU A 40 0.19 7.75 1.59
N ILE A 41 -0.55 8.75 1.13
CA ILE A 41 -1.42 9.58 1.97
C ILE A 41 -2.77 9.68 1.30
N ASN A 42 -3.83 9.34 2.03
CA ASN A 42 -5.19 9.33 1.53
C ASN A 42 -6.09 10.27 2.33
N THR A 43 -7.01 10.92 1.66
CA THR A 43 -8.13 11.63 2.29
C THR A 43 -9.40 11.48 1.45
N VAL A 44 -10.54 11.54 2.14
CA VAL A 44 -11.87 11.47 1.54
C VAL A 44 -12.52 12.85 1.65
N PHE A 45 -13.20 13.31 0.62
CA PHE A 45 -13.95 14.56 0.61
C PHE A 45 -15.46 14.33 0.75
N GLU A 46 -15.96 13.22 0.18
CA GLU A 46 -17.35 12.79 0.30
C GLU A 46 -17.39 11.28 0.51
N GLY A 47 -18.35 10.82 1.30
CA GLY A 47 -18.48 9.42 1.68
C GLY A 47 -17.47 9.01 2.76
N SER A 48 -17.16 7.74 2.84
CA SER A 48 -16.18 7.18 3.79
C SER A 48 -15.50 5.96 3.18
N SER A 49 -14.29 5.71 3.57
CA SER A 49 -13.54 4.54 3.14
C SER A 49 -12.89 3.86 4.36
N ARG A 50 -12.95 2.55 4.41
CA ARG A 50 -12.27 1.74 5.43
C ARG A 50 -10.98 1.20 4.86
N PHE A 51 -9.89 1.55 5.52
CA PHE A 51 -8.55 1.08 5.19
C PHE A 51 -8.15 -0.06 6.13
N PHE A 52 -7.54 -1.08 5.56
CA PHE A 52 -6.88 -2.16 6.26
C PHE A 52 -5.39 -2.00 6.00
N ILE A 53 -4.60 -1.68 7.02
CA ILE A 53 -3.18 -1.35 6.88
C ILE A 53 -2.40 -2.18 7.88
N ASN A 54 -1.59 -3.13 7.43
CA ASN A 54 -0.79 -3.99 8.31
C ASN A 54 -1.58 -4.50 9.53
N GLY A 55 -2.84 -4.90 9.33
CA GLY A 55 -3.72 -5.44 10.38
C GLY A 55 -4.41 -4.42 11.29
N ARG A 56 -4.13 -3.11 11.15
CA ARG A 56 -4.95 -2.05 11.74
C ARG A 56 -6.09 -1.69 10.79
N ILE A 57 -7.19 -1.21 11.34
CA ILE A 57 -8.36 -0.76 10.58
C ILE A 57 -8.54 0.72 10.87
N GLU A 58 -8.63 1.52 9.82
CA GLU A 58 -8.87 2.96 9.92
C GLU A 58 -10.07 3.34 9.05
N ASP A 59 -11.07 3.96 9.66
CA ASP A 59 -12.22 4.50 8.95
C ASP A 59 -11.94 5.97 8.61
N VAL A 60 -11.74 6.24 7.31
CA VAL A 60 -11.45 7.56 6.79
C VAL A 60 -12.75 8.20 6.35
N THR A 61 -13.13 9.25 7.05
CA THR A 61 -14.27 10.10 6.78
C THR A 61 -13.81 11.47 6.28
N PRO A 62 -14.69 12.34 5.77
CA PRO A 62 -14.31 13.70 5.42
C PRO A 62 -13.63 14.42 6.59
N SER A 63 -12.50 15.03 6.33
CA SER A 63 -11.58 15.66 7.29
C SER A 63 -10.54 14.76 7.95
N HIS A 64 -10.55 13.47 7.67
CA HIS A 64 -9.47 12.56 8.09
C HIS A 64 -8.43 12.35 6.99
N VAL A 65 -7.18 12.19 7.42
CA VAL A 65 -6.05 11.82 6.56
C VAL A 65 -5.42 10.55 7.12
N VAL A 66 -5.24 9.54 6.29
CA VAL A 66 -4.49 8.34 6.65
C VAL A 66 -3.14 8.33 5.94
N VAL A 67 -2.10 7.99 6.69
CA VAL A 67 -0.75 7.76 6.17
C VAL A 67 -0.48 6.27 6.15
N ILE A 68 -0.07 5.77 5.00
CA ILE A 68 0.41 4.42 4.77
C ILE A 68 1.92 4.52 4.58
N ASN A 69 2.66 4.05 5.56
CA ASN A 69 4.12 4.12 5.52
C ASN A 69 4.69 3.17 4.46
N SER A 70 5.90 3.47 4.01
CA SER A 70 6.58 2.67 3.00
C SER A 70 6.55 1.18 3.33
N ARG A 71 6.15 0.37 2.35
CA ARG A 71 6.06 -1.10 2.41
C ARG A 71 4.95 -1.65 3.32
N GLU A 72 4.04 -0.84 3.84
CA GLU A 72 2.87 -1.35 4.54
C GLU A 72 1.90 -2.00 3.55
N VAL A 73 1.49 -3.23 3.85
CA VAL A 73 0.41 -3.90 3.11
C VAL A 73 -0.91 -3.24 3.44
N HIS A 74 -1.61 -2.79 2.42
CA HIS A 74 -2.86 -2.07 2.62
C HIS A 74 -3.91 -2.38 1.56
N SER A 75 -5.17 -2.15 1.93
CA SER A 75 -6.34 -2.25 1.07
C SER A 75 -7.40 -1.28 1.56
N SER A 76 -8.34 -0.92 0.71
CA SER A 76 -9.48 -0.12 1.14
C SER A 76 -10.78 -0.55 0.49
N ILE A 77 -11.87 -0.36 1.22
CA ILE A 77 -13.23 -0.57 0.74
C ILE A 77 -14.06 0.68 1.02
N PRO A 78 -14.96 1.08 0.12
CA PRO A 78 -15.96 2.09 0.41
C PRO A 78 -16.78 1.65 1.63
N PHE A 79 -17.05 2.56 2.54
CA PHE A 79 -17.83 2.30 3.74
C PHE A 79 -18.98 3.31 3.83
N PHE A 80 -20.21 2.80 3.95
CA PHE A 80 -21.41 3.63 3.90
C PHE A 80 -22.26 3.43 5.16
N PRO A 81 -21.94 4.14 6.27
CA PRO A 81 -22.68 3.96 7.53
C PRO A 81 -24.13 4.45 7.46
N GLN A 82 -24.49 5.28 6.49
CA GLN A 82 -25.83 5.89 6.37
C GLN A 82 -26.49 5.74 4.98
N GLY A 83 -25.98 4.80 4.16
CA GLY A 83 -26.50 4.63 2.79
C GLY A 83 -26.01 5.72 1.84
N GLY A 84 -25.14 5.38 0.93
CA GLY A 84 -24.60 6.26 -0.10
C GLY A 84 -23.63 5.45 -0.97
N ILE A 85 -23.50 5.80 -2.25
CA ILE A 85 -22.78 4.91 -3.19
C ILE A 85 -21.45 5.53 -3.63
N CYS A 86 -21.03 6.67 -3.03
CA CYS A 86 -19.97 7.44 -3.63
C CYS A 86 -18.91 7.90 -2.64
N VAL A 87 -17.67 7.58 -2.93
CA VAL A 87 -16.50 8.14 -2.26
C VAL A 87 -15.76 9.02 -3.26
N THR A 88 -15.52 10.27 -2.89
CA THR A 88 -14.59 11.15 -3.59
C THR A 88 -13.42 11.49 -2.68
N GLY A 89 -12.22 11.53 -3.23
CA GLY A 89 -11.03 11.78 -2.43
C GLY A 89 -9.78 11.93 -3.27
N VAL A 90 -8.65 11.96 -2.62
CA VAL A 90 -7.34 11.92 -3.27
C VAL A 90 -6.39 11.00 -2.53
N THR A 91 -5.55 10.36 -3.30
CA THR A 91 -4.37 9.64 -2.85
C THR A 91 -3.14 10.34 -3.40
N ILE A 92 -2.17 10.65 -2.56
CA ILE A 92 -0.85 11.07 -3.00
C ILE A 92 0.17 9.96 -2.67
N GLN A 93 0.94 9.56 -3.67
CA GLN A 93 2.07 8.63 -3.49
C GLN A 93 3.36 9.39 -3.71
N ILE A 94 4.28 9.32 -2.74
CA ILE A 94 5.55 10.05 -2.73
C ILE A 94 6.69 9.06 -2.88
N SER A 95 7.58 9.34 -3.84
CA SER A 95 8.70 8.48 -4.21
C SER A 95 9.57 8.10 -3.01
N TYR A 96 9.77 6.81 -2.82
CA TYR A 96 10.70 6.27 -1.83
C TYR A 96 12.13 6.80 -2.04
N ASP A 97 12.61 6.80 -3.29
CA ASP A 97 13.95 7.30 -3.61
C ASP A 97 14.13 8.79 -3.32
N PHE A 98 13.08 9.58 -3.51
CA PHE A 98 13.08 11.00 -3.14
C PHE A 98 13.15 11.14 -1.61
N LEU A 99 12.30 10.43 -0.88
CA LEU A 99 12.28 10.49 0.58
C LEU A 99 13.61 10.08 1.20
N LYS A 100 14.27 9.06 0.68
CA LYS A 100 15.63 8.67 1.11
C LYS A 100 16.69 9.73 0.88
N LYS A 101 16.52 10.59 -0.13
CA LYS A 101 17.46 11.67 -0.43
C LYS A 101 17.27 12.89 0.46
N VAL A 102 16.02 13.16 0.91
CA VAL A 102 15.69 14.40 1.62
C VAL A 102 15.48 14.20 3.12
N ILE A 103 15.18 12.99 3.57
CA ILE A 103 15.02 12.67 5.01
C ILE A 103 16.19 11.79 5.43
N PRO A 104 17.04 12.28 6.37
CA PRO A 104 18.08 11.46 6.94
C PRO A 104 17.51 10.22 7.62
N ASP A 105 18.10 9.05 7.34
CA ASP A 105 17.72 7.76 7.96
C ASP A 105 16.25 7.37 7.73
N TYR A 106 15.71 7.69 6.53
CA TYR A 106 14.31 7.46 6.17
C TYR A 106 13.83 6.02 6.43
N ASP A 107 14.67 5.02 6.21
CA ASP A 107 14.31 3.61 6.43
C ASP A 107 13.94 3.32 7.90
N ASN A 108 14.44 4.11 8.83
CA ASN A 108 14.12 4.06 10.25
C ASN A 108 13.00 5.04 10.66
N CYS A 109 12.45 5.81 9.73
CA CYS A 109 11.32 6.68 9.98
C CYS A 109 9.99 5.92 9.90
N TYR A 110 9.08 6.26 10.82
CA TYR A 110 7.69 5.85 10.79
C TYR A 110 6.81 7.06 11.11
N PHE A 111 5.84 7.37 10.25
CA PHE A 111 5.02 8.55 10.40
C PHE A 111 3.70 8.22 11.08
N ILE A 112 3.39 8.95 12.15
CA ILE A 112 2.10 8.92 12.84
C ILE A 112 1.59 10.35 12.91
N LEU A 113 0.44 10.61 12.30
CA LEU A 113 -0.16 11.94 12.31
C LEU A 113 -0.64 12.31 13.71
N ASN A 114 -0.34 13.54 14.12
CA ASN A 114 -1.05 14.22 15.18
C ASN A 114 -2.14 15.10 14.58
N ASN A 115 -3.12 15.51 15.36
CA ASN A 115 -4.28 16.27 14.89
C ASN A 115 -3.91 17.56 14.14
N MET A 116 -2.82 18.23 14.53
CA MET A 116 -2.38 19.48 13.90
C MET A 116 -1.77 19.22 12.52
N ALA A 117 -0.88 18.25 12.41
CA ALA A 117 -0.27 17.83 11.16
C ALA A 117 -1.31 17.29 10.18
N GLU A 118 -2.25 16.45 10.68
CA GLU A 118 -3.36 15.93 9.90
C GLU A 118 -4.15 17.06 9.25
N ARG A 119 -4.52 18.09 10.03
CA ARG A 119 -5.25 19.24 9.51
C ARG A 119 -4.47 20.03 8.46
N LYS A 120 -3.17 20.25 8.67
CA LYS A 120 -2.30 20.92 7.70
C LYS A 120 -2.24 20.15 6.39
N ILE A 121 -1.99 18.84 6.45
CA ILE A 121 -1.90 17.97 5.28
C ILE A 121 -3.23 17.90 4.54
N GLN A 122 -4.34 17.80 5.26
CA GLN A 122 -5.68 17.82 4.66
C GLN A 122 -5.90 19.08 3.81
N LEU A 123 -5.58 20.26 4.33
CA LEU A 123 -5.73 21.52 3.60
C LEU A 123 -4.89 21.56 2.32
N LEU A 124 -3.65 21.03 2.39
CA LEU A 124 -2.78 20.93 1.21
C LEU A 124 -3.39 19.98 0.15
N LEU A 125 -3.93 18.83 0.55
CA LEU A 125 -4.57 17.87 -0.37
C LEU A 125 -5.86 18.45 -0.98
N GLU A 126 -6.66 19.18 -0.20
CA GLU A 126 -7.83 19.89 -0.72
C GLU A 126 -7.45 20.95 -1.76
N GLU A 127 -6.41 21.74 -1.49
CA GLU A 127 -5.89 22.73 -2.41
C GLU A 127 -5.37 22.08 -3.70
N MET A 128 -4.58 21.02 -3.58
CA MET A 128 -4.10 20.24 -4.74
C MET A 128 -5.27 19.73 -5.59
N ASN A 129 -6.29 19.14 -4.96
CA ASN A 129 -7.49 18.67 -5.67
C ASN A 129 -8.23 19.79 -6.42
N LYS A 130 -8.36 20.96 -5.80
CA LYS A 130 -8.99 22.14 -6.45
C LYS A 130 -8.17 22.62 -7.64
N LYS A 131 -6.85 22.76 -7.47
CA LYS A 131 -5.93 23.24 -8.50
C LYS A 131 -5.88 22.34 -9.72
N CYS A 132 -5.88 21.02 -9.54
CA CYS A 132 -5.94 20.05 -10.63
C CYS A 132 -7.23 20.13 -11.48
N LYS A 133 -8.28 20.78 -10.99
CA LYS A 133 -9.52 20.99 -11.74
C LYS A 133 -9.49 22.23 -12.66
N THR A 134 -8.62 23.21 -12.36
CA THR A 134 -8.65 24.55 -12.97
C THR A 134 -7.68 24.75 -14.13
N GLN A 135 -6.97 23.73 -14.58
CA GLN A 135 -6.21 23.63 -15.82
C GLN A 135 -5.24 24.78 -16.16
N ASP A 136 -4.34 25.17 -15.28
CA ASP A 136 -3.16 25.89 -15.74
C ASP A 136 -1.96 24.93 -15.77
N ALA A 137 -1.77 24.26 -16.92
CA ALA A 137 -0.80 23.15 -17.04
C ALA A 137 0.66 23.62 -16.94
N ALA A 138 0.94 24.91 -17.23
CA ALA A 138 2.31 25.41 -17.43
C ALA A 138 3.20 25.28 -16.17
N TYR A 139 2.64 25.42 -14.97
CA TYR A 139 3.39 25.41 -13.72
C TYR A 139 2.97 24.32 -12.74
N MET A 140 2.16 23.37 -13.20
CA MET A 140 1.62 22.31 -12.33
C MET A 140 2.72 21.44 -11.72
N ASN A 141 3.80 21.15 -12.43
CA ASN A 141 4.90 20.36 -11.87
C ASN A 141 5.59 21.09 -10.72
N ILE A 142 5.87 22.40 -10.85
CA ILE A 142 6.48 23.21 -9.78
C ILE A 142 5.53 23.29 -8.58
N TYR A 143 4.23 23.49 -8.83
CA TYR A 143 3.22 23.50 -7.78
C TYR A 143 3.15 22.16 -7.05
N ALA A 144 3.13 21.04 -7.77
CA ALA A 144 3.10 19.71 -7.18
C ALA A 144 4.35 19.43 -6.34
N ILE A 145 5.54 19.80 -6.84
CA ILE A 145 6.80 19.67 -6.09
C ILE A 145 6.75 20.49 -4.80
N LYS A 146 6.29 21.75 -4.86
CA LYS A 146 6.13 22.59 -3.68
C LYS A 146 5.25 21.92 -2.63
N GLN A 147 4.08 21.42 -3.03
CA GLN A 147 3.13 20.80 -2.09
C GLN A 147 3.66 19.50 -1.51
N ILE A 148 4.33 18.67 -2.32
CA ILE A 148 4.97 17.44 -1.84
C ILE A 148 6.06 17.77 -0.83
N CYS A 149 6.91 18.76 -1.11
CA CYS A 149 7.96 19.19 -0.17
C CYS A 149 7.36 19.69 1.15
N GLU A 150 6.27 20.44 1.11
CA GLU A 150 5.57 20.92 2.32
C GLU A 150 5.00 19.75 3.14
N ILE A 151 4.33 18.80 2.49
CA ILE A 151 3.83 17.58 3.16
C ILE A 151 4.98 16.80 3.79
N VAL A 152 6.07 16.59 3.05
CA VAL A 152 7.26 15.87 3.54
C VAL A 152 7.89 16.58 4.71
N TYR A 153 7.96 17.90 4.68
CA TYR A 153 8.48 18.73 5.78
C TYR A 153 7.63 18.56 7.05
N ILE A 154 6.30 18.65 6.94
CA ILE A 154 5.38 18.42 8.07
C ILE A 154 5.58 17.03 8.65
N LEU A 155 5.59 15.99 7.80
CA LEU A 155 5.78 14.62 8.24
C LEU A 155 7.12 14.40 8.96
N ALA A 156 8.19 14.92 8.39
CA ALA A 156 9.54 14.73 8.94
C ALA A 156 9.74 15.46 10.27
N THR A 157 9.15 16.66 10.43
CA THR A 157 9.39 17.51 11.62
C THR A 157 8.37 17.29 12.74
N GLU A 158 7.12 16.93 12.40
CA GLU A 158 6.02 16.88 13.37
C GLU A 158 5.49 15.44 13.63
N CYS A 159 5.74 14.49 12.72
CA CYS A 159 5.11 13.18 12.74
C CYS A 159 6.09 12.00 12.75
N CYS A 160 7.39 12.25 12.53
CA CYS A 160 8.38 11.18 12.45
C CYS A 160 8.74 10.63 13.83
N MET A 161 8.63 9.32 13.98
CA MET A 161 9.23 8.58 15.08
C MET A 161 10.17 7.52 14.54
N LYS A 162 11.08 7.03 15.39
CA LYS A 162 11.94 5.91 15.01
C LYS A 162 11.07 4.64 14.88
N ARG A 163 11.25 3.90 13.81
CA ARG A 163 10.54 2.63 13.55
C ARG A 163 10.69 1.65 14.71
N GLU A 164 11.88 1.53 15.29
CA GLU A 164 12.14 0.70 16.48
C GLU A 164 11.19 1.02 17.66
N LYS A 165 10.88 2.31 17.87
CA LYS A 165 9.93 2.71 18.92
C LYS A 165 8.51 2.31 18.60
N PHE A 166 8.10 2.39 17.33
CA PHE A 166 6.79 1.93 16.89
C PHE A 166 6.67 0.41 17.03
N GLU A 167 7.67 -0.33 16.59
CA GLU A 167 7.74 -1.78 16.72
C GLU A 167 7.70 -2.21 18.19
N ALA A 168 8.38 -1.51 19.09
CA ALA A 168 8.34 -1.77 20.52
C ALA A 168 6.95 -1.54 21.15
N THR A 169 6.08 -0.72 20.56
CA THR A 169 4.71 -0.48 21.02
C THR A 169 3.68 -1.38 20.36
N SER A 170 4.04 -2.00 19.23
CA SER A 170 3.17 -2.95 18.54
C SER A 170 3.17 -4.31 19.24
N SER A 171 2.09 -5.08 19.11
CA SER A 171 2.06 -6.41 19.72
C SER A 171 3.11 -7.32 19.09
N GLU A 172 3.76 -8.16 19.90
CA GLU A 172 4.77 -9.13 19.45
C GLU A 172 4.26 -10.03 18.30
N SER A 173 2.97 -10.38 18.34
CA SER A 173 2.34 -11.16 17.27
C SER A 173 2.22 -10.38 15.95
N PHE A 174 2.06 -9.06 16.03
CA PHE A 174 2.00 -8.18 14.86
C PHE A 174 3.38 -8.02 14.22
N GLN A 175 4.43 -7.76 15.00
CA GLN A 175 5.81 -7.69 14.51
C GLN A 175 6.22 -9.00 13.82
N ARG A 176 5.93 -10.13 14.47
CA ARG A 176 6.18 -11.45 13.84
C ARG A 176 5.41 -11.63 12.54
N PHE A 177 4.20 -11.07 12.44
CA PHE A 177 3.40 -11.13 11.22
C PHE A 177 4.01 -10.29 10.08
N GLU A 178 4.56 -9.12 10.36
CA GLU A 178 5.30 -8.32 9.37
C GLU A 178 6.53 -9.10 8.83
N HIS A 179 7.27 -9.78 9.71
CA HIS A 179 8.36 -10.64 9.26
C HIS A 179 7.88 -11.80 8.38
N VAL A 180 6.68 -12.35 8.63
CA VAL A 180 6.07 -13.35 7.74
C VAL A 180 5.82 -12.76 6.36
N LEU A 181 5.25 -11.57 6.25
CA LEU A 181 4.98 -10.93 4.96
C LEU A 181 6.27 -10.70 4.18
N ASN A 182 7.29 -10.14 4.82
CA ASN A 182 8.61 -9.93 4.22
C ASN A 182 9.21 -11.25 3.72
N TYR A 183 9.16 -12.30 4.55
CA TYR A 183 9.63 -13.61 4.17
C TYR A 183 8.90 -14.18 2.95
N VAL A 184 7.59 -14.01 2.86
CA VAL A 184 6.81 -14.43 1.69
C VAL A 184 7.25 -13.65 0.44
N HIS A 185 7.45 -12.34 0.54
CA HIS A 185 7.90 -11.51 -0.59
C HIS A 185 9.30 -11.88 -1.09
N GLU A 186 10.17 -12.33 -0.20
CA GLU A 186 11.52 -12.78 -0.57
C GLU A 186 11.54 -14.21 -1.13
N ASN A 187 10.55 -15.04 -0.79
CA ASN A 187 10.56 -16.48 -1.06
C ASN A 187 9.35 -17.01 -1.83
N TYR A 188 8.52 -16.14 -2.42
CA TYR A 188 7.26 -16.52 -3.08
C TYR A 188 7.42 -17.57 -4.18
N SER A 189 8.55 -17.59 -4.87
CA SER A 189 8.85 -18.55 -5.94
C SER A 189 9.15 -19.96 -5.43
N SER A 190 9.48 -20.10 -4.15
CA SER A 190 9.73 -21.40 -3.53
C SER A 190 8.41 -22.09 -3.10
N ASN A 191 8.50 -23.39 -2.77
CA ASN A 191 7.33 -24.14 -2.27
C ASN A 191 7.06 -23.83 -0.79
N LEU A 192 6.37 -22.70 -0.55
CA LEU A 192 6.01 -22.27 0.80
C LEU A 192 4.81 -23.04 1.34
N LYS A 193 5.00 -23.87 2.36
CA LYS A 193 3.91 -24.56 3.05
C LYS A 193 3.47 -23.79 4.29
N THR A 194 2.17 -23.62 4.44
CA THR A 194 1.55 -22.88 5.57
C THR A 194 2.08 -23.36 6.93
N SER A 195 2.24 -24.67 7.13
CA SER A 195 2.73 -25.24 8.38
C SER A 195 4.19 -24.87 8.66
N GLU A 196 5.04 -24.96 7.65
CA GLU A 196 6.47 -24.67 7.77
C GLU A 196 6.71 -23.18 8.06
N VAL A 197 5.96 -22.29 7.39
CA VAL A 197 6.06 -20.86 7.64
C VAL A 197 5.50 -20.50 9.02
N ALA A 198 4.37 -21.06 9.43
CA ALA A 198 3.83 -20.84 10.76
C ALA A 198 4.84 -21.24 11.85
N GLU A 199 5.44 -22.42 11.75
CA GLU A 199 6.44 -22.93 12.68
C GLU A 199 7.70 -22.04 12.72
N ARG A 200 8.20 -21.62 11.55
CA ARG A 200 9.35 -20.71 11.43
C ARG A 200 9.19 -19.41 12.22
N PHE A 201 7.97 -18.89 12.28
CA PHE A 201 7.66 -17.65 12.99
C PHE A 201 6.96 -17.87 14.34
N PHE A 202 7.08 -19.08 14.91
CA PHE A 202 6.58 -19.44 16.23
C PHE A 202 5.07 -19.26 16.39
N PHE A 203 4.30 -19.57 15.34
CA PHE A 203 2.84 -19.63 15.39
C PHE A 203 2.35 -21.09 15.33
N SER A 204 1.25 -21.39 16.03
CA SER A 204 0.51 -22.60 15.67
C SER A 204 -0.17 -22.39 14.31
N LYS A 205 -0.32 -23.45 13.52
CA LYS A 205 -0.89 -23.38 12.18
C LYS A 205 -2.30 -22.75 12.19
N GLU A 206 -3.12 -23.11 13.16
CA GLU A 206 -4.49 -22.61 13.29
C GLU A 206 -4.52 -21.12 13.62
N TYR A 207 -3.67 -20.68 14.54
CA TYR A 207 -3.54 -19.27 14.89
C TYR A 207 -2.99 -18.47 13.71
N PHE A 208 -1.96 -18.97 13.04
CA PHE A 208 -1.38 -18.38 11.83
C PHE A 208 -2.43 -18.17 10.73
N CYS A 209 -3.23 -19.18 10.42
CA CYS A 209 -4.28 -19.08 9.40
C CYS A 209 -5.31 -17.99 9.75
N ARG A 210 -5.73 -17.90 11.02
CA ARG A 210 -6.66 -16.86 11.48
C ARG A 210 -6.03 -15.47 11.43
N LEU A 211 -4.78 -15.34 11.94
CA LEU A 211 -4.04 -14.10 11.95
C LEU A 211 -3.79 -13.60 10.52
N PHE A 212 -3.37 -14.50 9.64
CA PHE A 212 -3.10 -14.19 8.24
C PHE A 212 -4.35 -13.68 7.53
N LYS A 213 -5.47 -14.40 7.68
CA LYS A 213 -6.75 -14.00 7.08
C LYS A 213 -7.30 -12.71 7.70
N LYS A 214 -7.12 -12.48 8.99
CA LYS A 214 -7.51 -11.23 9.66
C LYS A 214 -6.76 -10.03 9.10
N ASN A 215 -5.44 -10.13 8.93
CA ASN A 215 -4.58 -9.00 8.55
C ASN A 215 -4.53 -8.76 7.04
N THR A 216 -4.72 -9.79 6.20
CA THR A 216 -4.63 -9.66 4.73
C THR A 216 -5.96 -9.85 4.02
N GLY A 217 -7.02 -10.25 4.74
CA GLY A 217 -8.29 -10.64 4.14
C GLY A 217 -8.28 -12.04 3.50
N MET A 218 -7.17 -12.79 3.53
CA MET A 218 -6.85 -13.96 2.72
C MET A 218 -6.34 -15.15 3.47
N THR A 219 -6.38 -16.32 2.76
CA THR A 219 -5.55 -17.46 3.19
C THR A 219 -4.10 -17.27 2.74
N PHE A 220 -3.18 -17.87 3.47
CA PHE A 220 -1.75 -17.83 3.16
C PHE A 220 -1.45 -18.28 1.72
N ASN A 221 -2.01 -19.43 1.29
CA ASN A 221 -1.77 -19.95 -0.05
C ASN A 221 -2.27 -19.01 -1.14
N GLN A 222 -3.42 -18.39 -0.91
CA GLN A 222 -3.94 -17.39 -1.83
C GLN A 222 -2.97 -16.21 -1.96
N TYR A 223 -2.41 -15.73 -0.85
CA TYR A 223 -1.45 -14.62 -0.84
C TYR A 223 -0.18 -14.97 -1.61
N VAL A 224 0.41 -16.15 -1.37
CA VAL A 224 1.58 -16.62 -2.11
C VAL A 224 1.31 -16.71 -3.60
N THR A 225 0.16 -17.30 -4.00
CA THR A 225 -0.25 -17.39 -5.40
C THR A 225 -0.33 -16.01 -6.05
N GLN A 226 -0.84 -15.05 -5.34
CA GLN A 226 -0.96 -13.69 -5.84
C GLN A 226 0.41 -13.00 -6.00
N CYS A 227 1.31 -13.14 -5.05
CA CYS A 227 2.69 -12.64 -5.21
C CYS A 227 3.31 -13.19 -6.50
N ARG A 228 3.10 -14.48 -6.80
CA ARG A 228 3.58 -15.11 -8.05
C ARG A 228 2.97 -14.48 -9.29
N VAL A 229 1.65 -14.30 -9.32
CA VAL A 229 0.94 -13.69 -10.46
C VAL A 229 1.48 -12.29 -10.76
N ILE A 230 1.75 -11.49 -9.75
CA ILE A 230 2.25 -10.11 -9.90
C ILE A 230 3.63 -10.07 -10.49
N HIS A 231 4.53 -10.89 -9.95
CA HIS A 231 5.87 -10.98 -10.50
C HIS A 231 5.85 -11.52 -11.94
N ALA A 232 4.94 -12.47 -12.23
CA ALA A 232 4.73 -12.92 -13.60
C ALA A 232 4.23 -11.82 -14.53
N GLU A 233 3.31 -10.95 -14.08
CA GLU A 233 2.87 -9.79 -14.86
C GLU A 233 4.00 -8.82 -15.20
N GLN A 234 4.93 -8.62 -14.26
CA GLN A 234 6.10 -7.78 -14.49
C GLN A 234 7.02 -8.43 -15.55
N LEU A 235 7.31 -9.72 -15.40
CA LEU A 235 8.14 -10.45 -16.37
C LEU A 235 7.52 -10.45 -17.76
N LEU A 236 6.20 -10.62 -17.88
CA LEU A 236 5.49 -10.57 -19.17
C LEU A 236 5.55 -9.19 -19.83
N LYS A 237 5.64 -8.10 -19.06
CA LYS A 237 5.75 -6.74 -19.60
C LYS A 237 7.18 -6.36 -19.98
N ASP A 238 8.15 -6.86 -19.25
CA ASP A 238 9.55 -6.46 -19.34
C ASP A 238 10.41 -7.42 -20.18
N THR A 239 9.89 -8.60 -20.57
CA THR A 239 10.64 -9.63 -21.29
C THR A 239 9.81 -10.29 -22.42
N ASN A 240 10.52 -10.95 -23.35
CA ASN A 240 9.90 -11.83 -24.36
C ASN A 240 10.02 -13.33 -23.95
N THR A 241 10.11 -13.60 -22.65
CA THR A 241 10.23 -14.95 -22.09
C THR A 241 8.93 -15.74 -22.31
N ARG A 242 9.05 -17.05 -22.53
CA ARG A 242 7.89 -17.92 -22.73
C ARG A 242 7.04 -18.01 -21.47
N ILE A 243 5.73 -18.12 -21.62
CA ILE A 243 4.77 -18.22 -20.52
C ILE A 243 5.12 -19.37 -19.55
N SER A 244 5.55 -20.52 -20.10
CA SER A 244 5.96 -21.69 -19.31
C SER A 244 7.20 -21.43 -18.46
N GLU A 245 8.17 -20.69 -18.97
CA GLU A 245 9.39 -20.31 -18.25
C GLU A 245 9.06 -19.30 -17.14
N ILE A 246 8.22 -18.30 -17.44
CA ILE A 246 7.75 -17.34 -16.44
C ILE A 246 6.98 -18.05 -15.32
N ALA A 247 6.06 -18.96 -15.65
CA ALA A 247 5.31 -19.73 -14.67
C ALA A 247 6.24 -20.48 -13.70
N GLN A 248 7.28 -21.12 -14.24
CA GLN A 248 8.27 -21.85 -13.45
C GLN A 248 9.13 -20.90 -12.59
N GLU A 249 9.59 -19.78 -13.16
CA GLU A 249 10.41 -18.79 -12.47
C GLU A 249 9.70 -18.19 -11.27
N VAL A 250 8.40 -17.89 -11.39
CA VAL A 250 7.60 -17.36 -10.28
C VAL A 250 7.06 -18.43 -9.34
N GLY A 251 7.34 -19.72 -9.59
CA GLY A 251 7.09 -20.82 -8.65
C GLY A 251 5.77 -21.56 -8.85
N PHE A 252 5.10 -21.49 -10.03
CA PHE A 252 4.01 -22.39 -10.34
C PHE A 252 4.52 -23.77 -10.72
N SER A 253 3.76 -24.81 -10.34
CA SER A 253 4.10 -26.20 -10.67
C SER A 253 4.01 -26.51 -12.17
N ASP A 254 3.12 -25.81 -12.87
CA ASP A 254 2.82 -25.99 -14.29
C ASP A 254 2.16 -24.75 -14.89
N GLU A 255 2.21 -24.64 -16.21
CA GLU A 255 1.62 -23.56 -16.99
C GLU A 255 0.09 -23.51 -16.87
N GLY A 256 -0.59 -24.66 -16.76
CA GLY A 256 -2.03 -24.73 -16.60
C GLY A 256 -2.51 -24.10 -15.30
N SER A 257 -1.83 -24.39 -14.19
CA SER A 257 -2.06 -23.77 -12.88
C SER A 257 -1.85 -22.27 -12.92
N PHE A 258 -0.82 -21.80 -13.62
CA PHE A 258 -0.56 -20.38 -13.82
C PHE A 258 -1.68 -19.69 -14.60
N ILE A 259 -2.06 -20.23 -15.78
CA ILE A 259 -3.10 -19.66 -16.64
C ILE A 259 -4.45 -19.61 -15.90
N ALA A 260 -4.77 -20.62 -15.08
CA ALA A 260 -6.00 -20.66 -14.30
C ALA A 260 -6.10 -19.54 -13.26
N GLN A 261 -4.99 -19.04 -12.76
CA GLN A 261 -4.91 -17.94 -11.79
C GLN A 261 -4.81 -16.56 -12.44
N PHE A 262 -4.36 -16.52 -13.70
CA PHE A 262 -4.12 -15.27 -14.45
C PHE A 262 -5.37 -14.76 -15.18
N LYS A 263 -6.39 -15.59 -15.37
CA LYS A 263 -7.70 -15.24 -15.94
C LYS A 263 -8.60 -14.58 -14.89
#